data_6f048b768770f2636f028e96f2fa9efc
#
_entry.id   6f048b768770f2636f028e96f2fa9efc
#
_cell.length_a   1.000
_cell.length_b   1.000
_cell.length_c   1.000
_cell.angle_alpha   90.00
_cell.angle_beta   90.00
_cell.angle_gamma   90.00
#
_symmetry.space_group_name_H-M   'P 1'
#
loop_
_entity.id
_entity.type
_entity.pdbx_description
1 polymer ?
#
loop_
_entity_poly.entity_id
_entity_poly.type
_entity_poly.pdbx_seq_one_letter_code
_entity_poly.pdbx_strand_id
1 'polypeptide(L)'
;RLSTATTLCSASGAEPDGEVEDYVVSFRRYDFGDLPDTGAGVGTGNYQTQFADNGAAHGIVSGLRIGACVDAETDGQQDAGADGDDNGIGSFTSGTCAVAGDDEDGVQLRTIYNQGSPTTTPVTVTNTTASGATLCGFIDWNGNGTLADTNETAQVVVPPGTNNGSVT
;
A
#
# COMPACT_ATOMS: atom_id res chain seq x y z
N ARG A 1 29.80 -9.68 -15.29
CA ARG A 1 31.02 -9.78 -16.09
C ARG A 1 31.96 -10.81 -15.45
N LEU A 2 32.61 -11.61 -16.25
CA LEU A 2 33.63 -12.56 -15.86
C LEU A 2 34.85 -12.31 -16.72
N SER A 3 36.04 -12.21 -16.12
CA SER A 3 37.33 -12.02 -16.83
C SER A 3 38.46 -12.65 -16.02
N THR A 4 39.53 -13.04 -16.69
CA THR A 4 40.76 -13.45 -16.02
C THR A 4 41.62 -12.24 -15.57
N ALA A 5 41.25 -11.02 -15.95
CA ALA A 5 41.92 -9.81 -15.47
C ALA A 5 41.75 -9.67 -13.94
N THR A 6 42.85 -9.35 -13.27
CA THR A 6 42.90 -9.20 -11.81
C THR A 6 42.59 -7.78 -11.34
N THR A 7 42.17 -6.92 -12.22
CA THR A 7 41.75 -5.54 -11.93
C THR A 7 40.35 -5.51 -11.34
N LEU A 8 40.04 -4.43 -10.63
CA LEU A 8 38.71 -4.23 -10.04
C LEU A 8 37.61 -4.31 -11.09
N CYS A 9 36.49 -4.97 -10.79
CA CYS A 9 35.34 -5.02 -11.66
C CYS A 9 34.87 -3.61 -12.04
N SER A 10 34.72 -3.36 -13.34
CA SER A 10 34.19 -2.13 -13.88
C SER A 10 32.88 -2.39 -14.60
N ALA A 11 31.91 -1.49 -14.49
CA ALA A 11 30.67 -1.58 -15.26
C ALA A 11 30.85 -1.21 -16.74
N SER A 12 32.02 -0.68 -17.13
CA SER A 12 32.32 -0.24 -18.50
C SER A 12 33.73 -0.60 -18.89
N GLY A 13 34.05 -0.46 -20.18
CA GLY A 13 35.35 -0.76 -20.74
C GLY A 13 35.50 -2.18 -21.25
N ALA A 14 36.56 -2.42 -22.05
CA ALA A 14 36.89 -3.73 -22.59
C ALA A 14 37.82 -4.49 -21.64
N GLU A 15 37.59 -5.78 -21.51
CA GLU A 15 38.49 -6.75 -20.86
C GLU A 15 39.09 -7.68 -21.93
N PRO A 16 40.27 -8.27 -21.67
CA PRO A 16 40.96 -9.09 -22.68
C PRO A 16 40.25 -10.40 -23.01
N ASP A 17 39.40 -10.89 -22.10
CA ASP A 17 38.70 -12.18 -22.22
C ASP A 17 37.44 -12.20 -21.34
N GLY A 18 36.73 -13.33 -21.40
CA GLY A 18 35.59 -13.58 -20.50
C GLY A 18 34.24 -13.30 -21.17
N GLU A 19 33.27 -12.94 -20.34
CA GLU A 19 31.87 -12.81 -20.72
C GLU A 19 31.20 -11.63 -20.03
N VAL A 20 30.25 -11.01 -20.72
CA VAL A 20 29.33 -10.00 -20.17
C VAL A 20 27.91 -10.52 -20.30
N GLU A 21 27.18 -10.53 -19.18
CA GLU A 21 25.74 -10.79 -19.16
C GLU A 21 25.01 -9.61 -18.55
N ASP A 22 23.98 -9.14 -19.23
CA ASP A 22 23.15 -8.03 -18.79
C ASP A 22 21.70 -8.50 -18.62
N TYR A 23 21.09 -8.16 -17.48
CA TYR A 23 19.73 -8.52 -17.17
C TYR A 23 18.91 -7.27 -16.84
N VAL A 24 17.68 -7.21 -17.34
CA VAL A 24 16.71 -6.20 -16.94
C VAL A 24 15.98 -6.71 -15.70
N VAL A 25 16.09 -5.97 -14.61
CA VAL A 25 15.37 -6.25 -13.36
C VAL A 25 14.37 -5.13 -13.13
N SER A 26 13.10 -5.50 -12.92
CA SER A 26 12.05 -4.56 -12.55
C SER A 26 11.84 -4.61 -11.05
N PHE A 27 11.92 -3.47 -10.41
CA PHE A 27 11.57 -3.31 -9.00
C PHE A 27 10.13 -2.83 -8.90
N ARG A 28 9.31 -3.52 -8.10
CA ARG A 28 8.01 -3.01 -7.68
C ARG A 28 8.17 -2.37 -6.31
N ARG A 29 7.45 -1.30 -6.10
CA ARG A 29 7.29 -0.64 -4.81
C ARG A 29 5.90 -0.97 -4.35
N TYR A 30 5.78 -1.31 -3.10
CA TYR A 30 4.54 -1.69 -2.48
C TYR A 30 4.18 -0.68 -1.40
N ASP A 31 2.93 -0.45 -1.29
CA ASP A 31 2.22 0.19 -0.23
C ASP A 31 1.65 -0.91 0.67
N PHE A 32 1.85 -0.80 1.96
CA PHE A 32 1.41 -1.72 3.00
C PHE A 32 0.48 -0.97 3.95
N GLY A 33 -0.20 -1.68 4.83
CA GLY A 33 -0.97 -1.09 5.90
C GLY A 33 -0.22 -1.14 7.24
N ASP A 34 -0.82 -0.55 8.27
CA ASP A 34 -0.25 -0.35 9.60
C ASP A 34 -1.13 -0.85 10.74
N LEU A 35 -2.22 -1.58 10.45
CA LEU A 35 -3.06 -2.18 11.48
C LEU A 35 -2.24 -2.98 12.51
N PRO A 36 -2.68 -3.03 13.79
CA PRO A 36 -2.00 -3.80 14.81
C PRO A 36 -1.76 -5.26 14.40
N ASP A 37 -0.52 -5.71 14.46
CA ASP A 37 -0.09 -7.07 14.16
C ASP A 37 0.90 -7.51 15.24
N THR A 38 0.44 -8.33 16.18
CA THR A 38 1.19 -8.75 17.36
C THR A 38 1.78 -10.15 17.24
N GLY A 39 1.50 -10.83 16.14
CA GLY A 39 1.99 -12.19 15.87
C GLY A 39 1.21 -12.89 14.78
N ALA A 40 1.66 -14.06 14.37
CA ALA A 40 1.12 -14.81 13.26
C ALA A 40 -0.38 -15.09 13.38
N GLY A 41 -1.11 -14.88 12.28
CA GLY A 41 -2.55 -15.11 12.15
C GLY A 41 -3.40 -13.95 12.67
N VAL A 42 -4.68 -14.21 12.93
CA VAL A 42 -5.66 -13.20 13.32
C VAL A 42 -6.19 -13.42 14.73
N GLY A 43 -6.56 -12.34 15.39
CA GLY A 43 -7.13 -12.35 16.74
C GLY A 43 -7.50 -10.94 17.21
N THR A 44 -8.09 -10.81 18.37
CA THR A 44 -8.46 -9.49 18.90
C THR A 44 -7.24 -8.56 19.00
N GLY A 45 -7.25 -7.46 18.26
CA GLY A 45 -6.11 -6.52 18.17
C GLY A 45 -4.88 -7.12 17.50
N ASN A 46 -5.07 -8.12 16.66
CA ASN A 46 -4.03 -8.76 15.87
C ASN A 46 -4.56 -9.02 14.46
N TYR A 47 -4.16 -8.21 13.52
CA TYR A 47 -4.52 -8.29 12.10
C TYR A 47 -3.30 -8.78 11.31
N GLN A 48 -3.53 -9.22 10.09
CA GLN A 48 -2.43 -9.60 9.20
C GLN A 48 -1.96 -8.36 8.45
N THR A 49 -0.88 -7.75 8.90
CA THR A 49 -0.33 -6.51 8.35
C THR A 49 1.03 -6.74 7.72
N GLN A 50 1.89 -7.52 8.36
CA GLN A 50 3.21 -7.82 7.83
C GLN A 50 3.15 -8.78 6.63
N PHE A 51 4.06 -8.61 5.68
CA PHE A 51 4.15 -9.47 4.51
C PHE A 51 4.36 -10.94 4.87
N ALA A 52 5.14 -11.21 5.92
CA ALA A 52 5.38 -12.57 6.42
C ALA A 52 4.12 -13.24 6.98
N ASP A 53 3.13 -12.46 7.41
CA ASP A 53 1.81 -12.92 7.89
C ASP A 53 0.69 -12.76 6.84
N ASN A 54 1.06 -12.66 5.57
CA ASN A 54 0.13 -12.51 4.45
C ASN A 54 -0.65 -11.18 4.47
N GLY A 55 -0.03 -10.13 4.99
CA GLY A 55 -0.57 -8.78 5.01
C GLY A 55 -0.87 -8.23 3.63
N ALA A 56 -1.80 -7.29 3.56
CA ALA A 56 -2.15 -6.63 2.32
C ALA A 56 -0.96 -5.82 1.81
N ALA A 57 -0.66 -5.95 0.51
CA ALA A 57 0.39 -5.20 -0.14
C ALA A 57 -0.04 -4.84 -1.57
N HIS A 58 0.01 -3.57 -1.90
CA HIS A 58 -0.40 -3.06 -3.20
C HIS A 58 0.79 -2.49 -3.98
N GLY A 59 1.02 -2.97 -5.19
CA GLY A 59 2.02 -2.37 -6.06
C GLY A 59 1.61 -0.95 -6.47
N ILE A 60 2.41 0.04 -6.14
CA ILE A 60 2.12 1.44 -6.43
C ILE A 60 2.10 1.67 -7.95
N VAL A 61 1.00 2.25 -8.43
CA VAL A 61 0.78 2.60 -9.83
C VAL A 61 0.48 4.09 -9.92
N SER A 62 1.21 4.79 -10.79
CA SER A 62 0.94 6.21 -11.04
C SER A 62 -0.51 6.41 -11.48
N GLY A 63 -1.21 7.32 -10.81
CA GLY A 63 -2.59 7.65 -11.13
C GLY A 63 -3.65 6.72 -10.53
N LEU A 64 -3.28 5.83 -9.60
CA LEU A 64 -4.23 5.05 -8.82
C LEU A 64 -3.86 5.19 -7.34
N ARG A 65 -4.74 5.82 -6.55
CA ARG A 65 -4.54 6.02 -5.11
C ARG A 65 -5.82 6.43 -4.40
N ILE A 66 -5.84 6.26 -3.10
CA ILE A 66 -6.74 6.89 -2.15
C ILE A 66 -6.05 8.18 -1.69
N GLY A 67 -6.82 9.25 -1.44
CA GLY A 67 -6.25 10.50 -0.96
C GLY A 67 -5.38 11.27 -1.93
N ALA A 68 -4.50 12.08 -1.40
CA ALA A 68 -3.61 12.96 -2.14
C ALA A 68 -2.31 12.28 -2.55
N CYS A 69 -1.83 11.30 -1.79
CA CYS A 69 -0.61 10.57 -2.06
C CYS A 69 -0.70 9.09 -1.68
N VAL A 70 0.32 8.35 -2.01
CA VAL A 70 0.66 7.01 -1.55
C VAL A 70 2.17 6.89 -1.57
N ASP A 71 2.78 6.31 -0.58
CA ASP A 71 4.22 6.07 -0.57
C ASP A 71 4.57 4.58 -0.42
N ALA A 72 5.87 4.25 -0.40
CA ALA A 72 6.33 2.87 -0.50
C ALA A 72 7.09 2.45 0.74
N GLU A 73 6.67 1.35 1.33
CA GLU A 73 7.32 0.72 2.47
C GLU A 73 7.99 -0.60 2.06
N THR A 74 8.81 -1.10 2.94
CA THR A 74 9.48 -2.40 2.79
C THR A 74 8.65 -3.55 3.36
N ASP A 75 7.77 -3.26 4.30
CA ASP A 75 6.85 -4.19 4.98
C ASP A 75 5.81 -3.38 5.77
N GLY A 76 4.74 -4.02 6.23
CA GLY A 76 3.73 -3.40 7.09
C GLY A 76 4.35 -2.79 8.36
N GLN A 77 3.93 -1.60 8.71
CA GLN A 77 4.46 -0.82 9.83
C GLN A 77 3.47 -0.76 10.98
N GLN A 78 3.04 -1.93 11.43
CA GLN A 78 1.97 -2.09 12.42
C GLN A 78 2.13 -1.20 13.64
N ASP A 79 1.06 -0.52 14.02
CA ASP A 79 0.94 0.25 15.24
C ASP A 79 -0.44 0.11 15.88
N ALA A 80 -0.53 0.39 17.18
CA ALA A 80 -1.78 0.29 17.94
C ALA A 80 -2.83 1.35 17.54
N GLY A 81 -2.38 2.45 16.95
CA GLY A 81 -3.21 3.54 16.42
C GLY A 81 -3.57 3.39 14.96
N ALA A 82 -2.91 2.45 14.24
CA ALA A 82 -2.89 2.38 12.79
C ALA A 82 -2.45 3.74 12.18
N ASP A 83 -1.30 4.22 12.64
CA ASP A 83 -0.63 5.44 12.18
C ASP A 83 0.91 5.23 12.14
N GLY A 84 1.32 3.97 11.95
CA GLY A 84 2.72 3.56 12.05
C GLY A 84 3.59 4.04 10.88
N ASP A 85 3.03 4.18 9.71
CA ASP A 85 3.69 4.66 8.49
C ASP A 85 3.58 6.19 8.30
N ASP A 86 2.69 6.88 9.00
CA ASP A 86 2.59 8.35 9.01
C ASP A 86 3.88 9.07 9.46
N ASN A 87 4.80 8.37 10.05
CA ASN A 87 6.06 8.90 10.60
C ASN A 87 7.25 8.74 9.63
N GLY A 88 7.06 8.07 8.51
CA GLY A 88 8.09 7.77 7.53
C GLY A 88 7.89 8.53 6.23
N ILE A 89 8.97 8.91 5.59
CA ILE A 89 8.94 9.25 4.18
C ILE A 89 9.40 8.00 3.45
N GLY A 90 8.49 7.32 2.81
CA GLY A 90 8.81 6.20 1.93
C GLY A 90 9.84 6.59 0.87
N SER A 91 10.55 5.62 0.37
CA SER A 91 11.58 5.85 -0.66
C SER A 91 11.01 6.31 -2.01
N PHE A 92 9.69 6.30 -2.14
CA PHE A 92 8.96 6.68 -3.35
C PHE A 92 7.54 7.09 -3.00
N THR A 93 7.11 8.22 -3.51
CA THR A 93 5.76 8.75 -3.33
C THR A 93 5.11 8.94 -4.69
N SER A 94 3.82 8.60 -4.83
CA SER A 94 2.97 8.97 -5.95
C SER A 94 1.87 9.92 -5.47
N GLY A 95 1.79 11.10 -6.08
CA GLY A 95 0.94 12.18 -5.59
C GLY A 95 1.74 13.19 -4.75
N THR A 96 1.05 13.98 -3.95
CA THR A 96 1.68 14.98 -3.05
C THR A 96 1.00 14.91 -1.70
N CYS A 97 1.68 14.37 -0.72
CA CYS A 97 1.21 14.32 0.66
C CYS A 97 1.16 15.74 1.26
N ALA A 98 0.11 16.05 1.98
CA ALA A 98 -0.05 17.33 2.67
C ALA A 98 0.88 17.43 3.89
N VAL A 99 1.09 16.30 4.57
CA VAL A 99 2.07 16.09 5.61
C VAL A 99 3.06 15.05 5.11
N ALA A 100 4.35 15.21 5.36
CA ALA A 100 5.36 14.29 4.88
C ALA A 100 5.17 12.92 5.53
N GLY A 101 4.89 11.91 4.71
CA GLY A 101 4.70 10.53 5.13
C GLY A 101 3.27 10.15 5.54
N ASP A 102 2.32 11.09 5.50
CA ASP A 102 0.90 10.81 5.81
C ASP A 102 0.14 10.55 4.51
N ASP A 103 -0.17 9.32 4.22
CA ASP A 103 -0.98 8.89 3.08
C ASP A 103 -2.36 8.30 3.47
N GLU A 104 -2.72 8.23 4.75
CA GLU A 104 -4.08 7.94 5.25
C GLU A 104 -5.05 9.13 5.13
N ASP A 105 -4.88 10.01 4.17
CA ASP A 105 -5.62 11.27 4.02
C ASP A 105 -6.89 11.19 3.18
N GLY A 106 -7.20 10.02 2.63
CA GLY A 106 -8.28 9.84 1.67
C GLY A 106 -9.64 9.53 2.27
N VAL A 107 -9.72 9.02 3.49
CA VAL A 107 -10.95 8.54 4.11
C VAL A 107 -11.50 9.55 5.11
N GLN A 108 -12.75 9.99 4.90
CA GLN A 108 -13.41 10.92 5.82
C GLN A 108 -14.17 10.14 6.90
N LEU A 109 -13.46 9.71 7.93
CA LEU A 109 -14.05 8.99 9.05
C LEU A 109 -15.04 9.85 9.83
N ARG A 110 -16.11 9.23 10.31
CA ARG A 110 -17.03 9.84 11.27
C ARG A 110 -16.52 9.58 12.69
N THR A 111 -16.82 10.48 13.58
CA THR A 111 -16.50 10.32 15.01
C THR A 111 -17.25 9.18 15.68
N ILE A 112 -18.40 8.76 15.14
CA ILE A 112 -19.24 7.70 15.70
C ILE A 112 -19.90 6.93 14.57
N TYR A 113 -19.80 5.61 14.63
CA TYR A 113 -20.57 4.66 13.83
C TYR A 113 -21.53 3.89 14.76
N ASN A 114 -22.79 3.79 14.37
CA ASN A 114 -23.79 3.06 15.16
C ASN A 114 -23.98 1.66 14.59
N GLN A 115 -23.72 0.64 15.37
CA GLN A 115 -23.96 -0.73 14.98
C GLN A 115 -25.44 -0.93 14.58
N GLY A 116 -25.66 -1.63 13.47
CA GLY A 116 -26.99 -1.92 12.95
C GLY A 116 -27.63 -0.78 12.13
N SER A 117 -26.97 0.35 11.96
CA SER A 117 -27.44 1.42 11.08
C SER A 117 -26.59 1.49 9.81
N PRO A 118 -27.19 1.45 8.61
CA PRO A 118 -26.43 1.69 7.39
C PRO A 118 -25.74 3.05 7.44
N THR A 119 -24.48 3.07 7.08
CA THR A 119 -23.69 4.29 7.01
C THR A 119 -22.86 4.33 5.73
N THR A 120 -22.53 5.53 5.30
CA THR A 120 -21.62 5.76 4.18
C THR A 120 -20.45 6.59 4.65
N THR A 121 -19.26 6.26 4.17
CA THR A 121 -18.03 6.99 4.46
C THR A 121 -17.50 7.54 3.13
N PRO A 122 -17.41 8.87 2.96
CA PRO A 122 -16.81 9.44 1.76
C PRO A 122 -15.32 9.12 1.70
N VAL A 123 -14.85 8.72 0.53
CA VAL A 123 -13.44 8.45 0.25
C VAL A 123 -13.02 9.24 -0.98
N THR A 124 -11.93 9.98 -0.86
CA THR A 124 -11.32 10.68 -2.00
C THR A 124 -10.42 9.70 -2.76
N VAL A 125 -10.61 9.58 -4.06
CA VAL A 125 -9.89 8.62 -4.89
C VAL A 125 -9.41 9.23 -6.20
N THR A 126 -8.32 8.73 -6.71
CA THR A 126 -7.82 9.02 -8.05
C THR A 126 -7.65 7.71 -8.81
N ASN A 127 -8.26 7.64 -9.99
CA ASN A 127 -8.03 6.59 -10.98
C ASN A 127 -7.89 7.21 -12.36
N THR A 128 -6.69 7.64 -12.72
CA THR A 128 -6.37 8.14 -14.06
C THR A 128 -5.81 7.05 -14.98
N THR A 129 -5.89 5.79 -14.58
CA THR A 129 -5.52 4.64 -15.41
C THR A 129 -6.57 4.41 -16.51
N ALA A 130 -6.28 3.53 -17.44
CA ALA A 130 -7.20 3.20 -18.54
C ALA A 130 -8.32 2.22 -18.14
N SER A 131 -8.25 1.63 -16.94
CA SER A 131 -9.18 0.60 -16.46
C SER A 131 -9.93 1.04 -15.21
N GLY A 132 -11.13 0.52 -15.00
CA GLY A 132 -11.83 0.67 -13.72
C GLY A 132 -11.04 0.00 -12.58
N ALA A 133 -11.14 0.57 -11.39
CA ALA A 133 -10.60 0.01 -10.16
C ALA A 133 -11.76 -0.34 -9.21
N THR A 134 -11.50 -1.16 -8.22
CA THR A 134 -12.43 -1.45 -7.12
C THR A 134 -11.83 -0.91 -5.84
N LEU A 135 -12.57 -0.02 -5.17
CA LEU A 135 -12.26 0.38 -3.80
C LEU A 135 -12.99 -0.59 -2.85
N CYS A 136 -12.25 -1.16 -1.92
CA CYS A 136 -12.79 -1.99 -0.85
C CYS A 136 -12.59 -1.30 0.49
N GLY A 137 -13.60 -1.35 1.36
CA GLY A 137 -13.53 -0.88 2.73
C GLY A 137 -13.83 -2.04 3.68
N PHE A 138 -13.16 -2.06 4.81
CA PHE A 138 -13.26 -3.10 5.84
C PHE A 138 -13.45 -2.48 7.20
N ILE A 139 -14.32 -3.06 8.04
CA ILE A 139 -14.53 -2.67 9.43
C ILE A 139 -14.74 -3.92 10.27
N ASP A 140 -13.86 -4.17 11.21
CA ASP A 140 -14.04 -5.24 12.20
C ASP A 140 -15.06 -4.81 13.28
N TRP A 141 -16.33 -5.13 13.06
CA TRP A 141 -17.41 -4.74 13.96
C TRP A 141 -17.44 -5.51 15.26
N ASN A 142 -16.87 -6.69 15.28
CA ASN A 142 -16.93 -7.59 16.42
C ASN A 142 -15.60 -7.66 17.19
N GLY A 143 -14.52 -7.05 16.67
CA GLY A 143 -13.22 -6.96 17.31
C GLY A 143 -12.48 -8.29 17.39
N ASN A 144 -12.75 -9.22 16.46
CA ASN A 144 -12.13 -10.54 16.50
C ASN A 144 -10.81 -10.65 15.74
N GLY A 145 -10.41 -9.58 15.00
CA GLY A 145 -9.18 -9.49 14.22
C GLY A 145 -9.27 -10.05 12.81
N THR A 146 -10.44 -10.53 12.37
CA THR A 146 -10.68 -10.84 10.95
C THR A 146 -11.53 -9.75 10.31
N LEU A 147 -11.26 -9.44 9.06
CA LEU A 147 -12.02 -8.47 8.25
C LEU A 147 -12.89 -9.18 7.19
N ALA A 148 -13.06 -10.50 7.33
CA ALA A 148 -13.76 -11.34 6.36
C ALA A 148 -15.16 -11.77 6.82
N ASP A 149 -15.62 -11.28 7.95
CA ASP A 149 -16.91 -11.65 8.50
C ASP A 149 -18.09 -10.98 7.75
N THR A 150 -19.27 -11.49 7.97
CA THR A 150 -20.46 -10.96 7.32
C THR A 150 -20.69 -9.49 7.68
N ASN A 151 -20.87 -8.64 6.67
CA ASN A 151 -21.08 -7.19 6.77
C ASN A 151 -19.86 -6.39 7.24
N GLU A 152 -18.66 -6.95 7.19
CA GLU A 152 -17.42 -6.24 7.49
C GLU A 152 -16.72 -5.68 6.24
N THR A 153 -17.21 -6.03 5.07
CA THR A 153 -16.68 -5.58 3.77
C THR A 153 -17.71 -4.77 2.99
N ALA A 154 -17.25 -3.72 2.36
CA ALA A 154 -17.98 -2.97 1.34
C ALA A 154 -17.10 -2.72 0.13
N GLN A 155 -17.69 -2.54 -1.05
CA GLN A 155 -16.93 -2.25 -2.26
C GLN A 155 -17.69 -1.30 -3.20
N VAL A 156 -16.94 -0.49 -3.92
CA VAL A 156 -17.45 0.40 -4.96
C VAL A 156 -16.51 0.45 -6.15
N VAL A 157 -17.06 0.57 -7.36
CA VAL A 157 -16.27 0.72 -8.58
C VAL A 157 -15.84 2.18 -8.74
N VAL A 158 -14.55 2.40 -8.99
CA VAL A 158 -13.96 3.70 -9.32
C VAL A 158 -13.69 3.73 -10.83
N PRO A 159 -14.46 4.51 -11.61
CA PRO A 159 -14.28 4.57 -13.05
C PRO A 159 -12.91 5.12 -13.45
N PRO A 160 -12.40 4.77 -14.66
CA PRO A 160 -11.23 5.43 -15.22
C PRO A 160 -11.51 6.91 -15.47
N GLY A 161 -10.50 7.77 -15.31
CA GLY A 161 -10.63 9.21 -15.43
C GLY A 161 -11.10 9.92 -14.15
N THR A 162 -11.35 9.19 -13.05
CA THR A 162 -11.61 9.79 -11.74
C THR A 162 -10.35 10.49 -11.25
N ASN A 163 -10.47 11.77 -10.87
CA ASN A 163 -9.34 12.55 -10.36
C ASN A 163 -9.79 13.36 -9.14
N ASN A 164 -9.30 13.00 -7.96
CA ASN A 164 -9.77 13.51 -6.67
C ASN A 164 -11.30 13.46 -6.55
N GLY A 165 -11.90 12.39 -7.07
CA GLY A 165 -13.33 12.16 -6.99
C GLY A 165 -13.73 11.60 -5.63
N SER A 166 -14.92 11.95 -5.13
CA SER A 166 -15.50 11.33 -3.94
C SER A 166 -16.37 10.15 -4.33
N VAL A 167 -16.13 9.01 -3.65
CA VAL A 167 -16.99 7.81 -3.69
C VAL A 167 -17.50 7.49 -2.29
N THR A 168 -18.61 6.74 -2.18
CA THR A 168 -19.21 6.40 -0.88
C THR A 168 -19.73 4.97 -0.89
#